data_6a6b470801fbe12591ded97fed31f269
#
_entry.id   6a6b470801fbe12591ded97fed31f269
#
_cell.length_a   1.000
_cell.length_b   1.000
_cell.length_c   1.000
_cell.angle_alpha   90.00
_cell.angle_beta   90.00
_cell.angle_gamma   90.00
#
_symmetry.space_group_name_H-M   'P 1'
#
loop_
_entity.id
_entity.type
_entity.pdbx_description
1 polymer ?
#
loop_
_entity_poly.entity_id
_entity_poly.type
_entity_poly.pdbx_seq_one_letter_code
_entity_poly.pdbx_strand_id
1 'polypeptide(L)'
;MSEKVRYTLFALFLFLTQILGTGIVPMGLFALSLLMILSPTTFLRNLRYTPIFFLFICLSLGVGIYFALCNGLKSWNIAYWGQFYFLCILLMGVKDKKSCLEALRIFVFIIFILDFGTNLLFLVGVNVPWTELPPVRPGEALARFPGFKGNALYSGSVTFVSACYMLNQKKVNKLVFYIGLASMVCNLILSGSYRYLIIGAVVATMYYLRLYRSKIMMVGTYVSSIIVVFMATLVTMFSNLSNFYRVFIWFHFIKEIGKDPWIGHGFFNIHLDENQDFSTPSHLIANGVTESCILTIGYSFGVIVLLFFLVSIVKTLLRYKAYRRYSVELGLFIGLTLDLFWGGSFDNTYTFALLLLSWYLINETACKRELNEDIHDNNTDV
;
A
#
# COMPACT_ATOMS: atom_id res chain seq x y z
N MET A 1 -27.73 -11.36 -10.46
CA MET A 1 -26.38 -11.85 -10.05
C MET A 1 -26.26 -11.74 -8.54
N SER A 2 -25.90 -12.80 -7.84
CA SER A 2 -25.78 -12.77 -6.37
C SER A 2 -24.68 -11.82 -5.90
N GLU A 3 -24.82 -11.25 -4.70
CA GLU A 3 -23.78 -10.34 -4.15
C GLU A 3 -22.40 -11.03 -4.07
N LYS A 4 -22.38 -12.30 -3.67
CA LYS A 4 -21.13 -13.08 -3.61
C LYS A 4 -20.41 -13.15 -4.96
N VAL A 5 -21.13 -13.34 -6.06
CA VAL A 5 -20.55 -13.39 -7.42
C VAL A 5 -19.96 -12.02 -7.79
N ARG A 6 -20.62 -10.92 -7.43
CA ARG A 6 -20.09 -9.56 -7.73
C ARG A 6 -18.75 -9.30 -7.03
N TYR A 7 -18.64 -9.65 -5.75
CA TYR A 7 -17.38 -9.47 -5.01
C TYR A 7 -16.28 -10.42 -5.49
N THR A 8 -16.65 -11.65 -5.93
CA THR A 8 -15.68 -12.57 -6.53
C THR A 8 -15.16 -12.04 -7.88
N LEU A 9 -16.03 -11.47 -8.73
CA LEU A 9 -15.62 -10.85 -10.00
C LEU A 9 -14.73 -9.63 -9.76
N PHE A 10 -15.08 -8.78 -8.78
CA PHE A 10 -14.22 -7.67 -8.37
C PHE A 10 -12.83 -8.16 -7.97
N ALA A 11 -12.77 -9.18 -7.12
CA ALA A 11 -11.51 -9.74 -6.65
C ALA A 11 -10.70 -10.37 -7.81
N LEU A 12 -11.36 -11.09 -8.72
CA LEU A 12 -10.75 -11.67 -9.91
C LEU A 12 -10.16 -10.60 -10.83
N PHE A 13 -10.91 -9.54 -11.14
CA PHE A 13 -10.43 -8.51 -12.05
C PHE A 13 -9.34 -7.64 -11.43
N LEU A 14 -9.40 -7.38 -10.12
CA LEU A 14 -8.28 -6.76 -9.42
C LEU A 14 -7.03 -7.66 -9.43
N PHE A 15 -7.20 -8.97 -9.28
CA PHE A 15 -6.14 -9.95 -9.42
C PHE A 15 -5.53 -9.95 -10.83
N LEU A 16 -6.36 -9.86 -11.88
CA LEU A 16 -5.88 -9.79 -13.27
C LEU A 16 -5.06 -8.51 -13.54
N THR A 17 -5.37 -7.38 -12.91
CA THR A 17 -4.50 -6.18 -13.00
C THR A 17 -3.11 -6.44 -12.41
N GLN A 18 -3.01 -7.28 -11.40
CA GLN A 18 -1.73 -7.67 -10.81
C GLN A 18 -0.90 -8.54 -11.75
N ILE A 19 -1.53 -9.46 -12.49
CA ILE A 19 -0.84 -10.38 -13.41
C ILE A 19 -0.55 -9.73 -14.76
N LEU A 20 -1.57 -9.15 -15.40
CA LEU A 20 -1.50 -8.63 -16.76
C LEU A 20 -1.02 -7.18 -16.83
N GLY A 21 -0.80 -6.55 -15.68
CA GLY A 21 -0.46 -5.13 -15.59
C GLY A 21 -1.68 -4.21 -15.72
N THR A 22 -1.41 -2.90 -15.81
CA THR A 22 -2.42 -1.83 -15.84
C THR A 22 -2.85 -1.47 -17.28
N GLY A 23 -2.87 -2.43 -18.18
CA GLY A 23 -3.35 -2.22 -19.55
C GLY A 23 -4.85 -1.87 -19.61
N ILE A 24 -5.32 -1.34 -20.73
CA ILE A 24 -6.70 -0.87 -20.93
C ILE A 24 -7.73 -1.97 -20.61
N VAL A 25 -7.49 -3.21 -21.06
CA VAL A 25 -8.44 -4.31 -20.85
C VAL A 25 -8.56 -4.73 -19.38
N PRO A 26 -7.46 -5.04 -18.64
CA PRO A 26 -7.56 -5.39 -17.23
C PRO A 26 -8.15 -4.25 -16.39
N MET A 27 -7.75 -3.00 -16.64
CA MET A 27 -8.29 -1.85 -15.92
C MET A 27 -9.77 -1.59 -16.25
N GLY A 28 -10.19 -1.79 -17.49
CA GLY A 28 -11.60 -1.68 -17.90
C GLY A 28 -12.48 -2.74 -17.23
N LEU A 29 -12.04 -3.99 -17.20
CA LEU A 29 -12.76 -5.08 -16.50
C LEU A 29 -12.82 -4.83 -14.99
N PHE A 30 -11.72 -4.35 -14.40
CA PHE A 30 -11.70 -3.95 -12.99
C PHE A 30 -12.68 -2.83 -12.71
N ALA A 31 -12.68 -1.76 -13.52
CA ALA A 31 -13.61 -0.64 -13.38
C ALA A 31 -15.08 -1.07 -13.50
N LEU A 32 -15.40 -1.91 -14.48
CA LEU A 32 -16.75 -2.47 -14.65
C LEU A 32 -17.20 -3.29 -13.42
N SER A 33 -16.32 -4.14 -12.91
CA SER A 33 -16.64 -4.94 -11.71
C SER A 33 -16.84 -4.06 -10.47
N LEU A 34 -16.04 -3.00 -10.36
CA LEU A 34 -16.15 -2.03 -9.29
C LEU A 34 -17.51 -1.31 -9.33
N LEU A 35 -17.97 -0.87 -10.52
CA LEU A 35 -19.29 -0.26 -10.68
C LEU A 35 -20.44 -1.16 -10.21
N MET A 36 -20.30 -2.48 -10.33
CA MET A 36 -21.33 -3.44 -9.88
C MET A 36 -21.50 -3.53 -8.35
N ILE A 37 -20.52 -3.05 -7.58
CA ILE A 37 -20.49 -3.13 -6.11
C ILE A 37 -20.55 -1.75 -5.46
N LEU A 38 -20.65 -0.67 -6.23
CA LEU A 38 -20.78 0.70 -5.73
C LEU A 38 -22.18 0.99 -5.21
N SER A 39 -22.24 1.90 -4.24
CA SER A 39 -23.47 2.47 -3.69
C SER A 39 -23.27 3.96 -3.41
N PRO A 40 -24.08 4.86 -4.00
CA PRO A 40 -24.01 6.28 -3.74
C PRO A 40 -24.21 6.63 -2.25
N THR A 41 -25.12 5.92 -1.59
CA THR A 41 -25.38 6.13 -0.14
C THR A 41 -24.17 5.75 0.71
N THR A 42 -23.47 4.68 0.35
CA THR A 42 -22.23 4.27 1.01
C THR A 42 -21.10 5.28 0.76
N PHE A 43 -21.00 5.79 -0.45
CA PHE A 43 -20.05 6.85 -0.81
C PHE A 43 -20.26 8.09 0.08
N LEU A 44 -21.46 8.65 0.13
CA LEU A 44 -21.79 9.83 0.94
C LEU A 44 -21.54 9.60 2.44
N ARG A 45 -21.83 8.39 2.93
CA ARG A 45 -21.57 8.01 4.31
C ARG A 45 -20.06 7.96 4.59
N ASN A 46 -19.24 7.39 3.72
CA ASN A 46 -17.79 7.32 3.91
C ASN A 46 -17.10 8.69 3.82
N LEU A 47 -17.62 9.63 3.04
CA LEU A 47 -17.17 11.02 3.08
C LEU A 47 -17.26 11.60 4.51
N ARG A 48 -18.36 11.33 5.22
CA ARG A 48 -18.53 11.76 6.61
C ARG A 48 -17.61 11.01 7.58
N TYR A 49 -17.29 9.76 7.30
CA TYR A 49 -16.43 8.95 8.15
C TYR A 49 -14.94 9.25 8.01
N THR A 50 -14.52 9.76 6.83
CA THR A 50 -13.12 10.10 6.53
C THR A 50 -12.94 11.55 6.08
N PRO A 51 -13.43 12.56 6.82
CA PRO A 51 -13.46 13.96 6.34
C PRO A 51 -12.06 14.53 6.09
N ILE A 52 -11.07 14.19 6.93
CA ILE A 52 -9.69 14.67 6.77
C ILE A 52 -9.04 14.07 5.52
N PHE A 53 -9.26 12.78 5.26
CA PHE A 53 -8.75 12.14 4.04
C PHE A 53 -9.44 12.69 2.79
N PHE A 54 -10.74 12.97 2.85
CA PHE A 54 -11.46 13.62 1.76
C PHE A 54 -10.95 15.04 1.51
N LEU A 55 -10.69 15.81 2.57
CA LEU A 55 -10.08 17.13 2.46
C LEU A 55 -8.69 17.06 1.81
N PHE A 56 -7.87 16.06 2.18
CA PHE A 56 -6.61 15.78 1.50
C PHE A 56 -6.83 15.56 -0.01
N ILE A 57 -7.81 14.73 -0.41
CA ILE A 57 -8.13 14.48 -1.82
C ILE A 57 -8.51 15.79 -2.53
N CYS A 58 -9.40 16.60 -1.94
CA CYS A 58 -9.84 17.85 -2.54
C CYS A 58 -8.70 18.87 -2.68
N LEU A 59 -7.88 19.04 -1.65
CA LEU A 59 -6.78 19.99 -1.68
C LEU A 59 -5.68 19.56 -2.66
N SER A 60 -5.29 18.28 -2.65
CA SER A 60 -4.29 17.76 -3.59
C SER A 60 -4.77 17.87 -5.05
N LEU A 61 -6.04 17.57 -5.30
CA LEU A 61 -6.63 17.72 -6.62
C LEU A 61 -6.69 19.21 -7.06
N GLY A 62 -7.07 20.11 -6.15
CA GLY A 62 -7.10 21.56 -6.41
C GLY A 62 -5.72 22.10 -6.75
N VAL A 63 -4.71 21.78 -5.97
CA VAL A 63 -3.30 22.15 -6.26
C VAL A 63 -2.85 21.56 -7.59
N GLY A 64 -3.10 20.27 -7.82
CA GLY A 64 -2.75 19.62 -9.07
C GLY A 64 -3.39 20.26 -10.30
N ILE A 65 -4.68 20.59 -10.25
CA ILE A 65 -5.39 21.27 -11.33
C ILE A 65 -4.83 22.68 -11.56
N TYR A 66 -4.56 23.44 -10.48
CA TYR A 66 -3.97 24.78 -10.59
C TYR A 66 -2.67 24.75 -11.39
N PHE A 67 -1.73 23.87 -11.02
CA PHE A 67 -0.47 23.73 -11.75
C PHE A 67 -0.64 23.18 -13.17
N ALA A 68 -1.62 22.31 -13.38
CA ALA A 68 -1.94 21.79 -14.71
C ALA A 68 -2.43 22.88 -15.66
N LEU A 69 -3.22 23.83 -15.17
CA LEU A 69 -3.67 24.99 -15.93
C LEU A 69 -2.54 25.97 -16.23
N CYS A 70 -1.59 26.15 -15.29
CA CYS A 70 -0.46 27.05 -15.47
C CYS A 70 0.63 26.48 -16.38
N ASN A 71 0.97 25.19 -16.25
CA ASN A 71 2.17 24.58 -16.84
C ASN A 71 1.86 23.51 -17.91
N GLY A 72 0.57 23.23 -18.16
CA GLY A 72 0.12 22.10 -18.98
C GLY A 72 0.24 20.76 -18.26
N LEU A 73 -0.47 19.76 -18.79
CA LEU A 73 -0.45 18.38 -18.29
C LEU A 73 0.26 17.46 -19.28
N LYS A 74 1.21 16.68 -18.79
CA LYS A 74 1.78 15.58 -19.56
C LYS A 74 0.91 14.32 -19.37
N SER A 75 0.76 13.52 -20.43
CA SER A 75 -0.14 12.35 -20.46
C SER A 75 0.12 11.33 -19.33
N TRP A 76 1.38 11.12 -18.97
CA TRP A 76 1.79 10.21 -17.89
C TRP A 76 1.30 10.63 -16.51
N ASN A 77 1.27 11.94 -16.24
CA ASN A 77 0.76 12.49 -14.98
C ASN A 77 -0.74 12.26 -14.84
N ILE A 78 -1.46 12.38 -15.96
CA ILE A 78 -2.89 12.12 -15.99
C ILE A 78 -3.15 10.65 -15.65
N ALA A 79 -2.40 9.71 -16.23
CA ALA A 79 -2.57 8.29 -15.97
C ALA A 79 -2.28 7.93 -14.50
N TYR A 80 -1.15 8.38 -13.96
CA TYR A 80 -0.73 8.07 -12.60
C TYR A 80 -1.67 8.67 -11.54
N TRP A 81 -1.86 9.99 -11.58
CA TRP A 81 -2.71 10.68 -10.62
C TRP A 81 -4.19 10.40 -10.86
N GLY A 82 -4.59 10.20 -12.12
CA GLY A 82 -5.94 9.77 -12.47
C GLY A 82 -6.27 8.42 -11.84
N GLN A 83 -5.38 7.43 -11.91
CA GLN A 83 -5.53 6.14 -11.23
C GLN A 83 -5.62 6.30 -9.71
N PHE A 84 -4.76 7.13 -9.12
CA PHE A 84 -4.77 7.42 -7.69
C PHE A 84 -6.13 7.96 -7.23
N TYR A 85 -6.63 9.04 -7.85
CA TYR A 85 -7.92 9.64 -7.47
C TYR A 85 -9.10 8.73 -7.79
N PHE A 86 -9.06 8.04 -8.93
CA PHE A 86 -10.07 7.06 -9.31
C PHE A 86 -10.26 6.01 -8.20
N LEU A 87 -9.17 5.41 -7.72
CA LEU A 87 -9.22 4.43 -6.64
C LEU A 87 -9.67 5.06 -5.32
N CYS A 88 -9.13 6.21 -4.93
CA CYS A 88 -9.52 6.90 -3.70
C CYS A 88 -11.02 7.20 -3.66
N ILE A 89 -11.60 7.66 -4.75
CA ILE A 89 -13.01 8.05 -4.81
C ILE A 89 -13.92 6.84 -4.93
N LEU A 90 -13.66 5.94 -5.88
CA LEU A 90 -14.58 4.83 -6.14
C LEU A 90 -14.60 3.80 -5.01
N LEU A 91 -13.46 3.47 -4.41
CA LEU A 91 -13.44 2.51 -3.30
C LEU A 91 -14.16 3.01 -2.03
N MET A 92 -14.36 4.33 -1.89
CA MET A 92 -15.27 4.87 -0.86
C MET A 92 -16.70 4.35 -1.04
N GLY A 93 -17.17 4.21 -2.30
CA GLY A 93 -18.52 3.78 -2.64
C GLY A 93 -18.77 2.28 -2.52
N VAL A 94 -17.78 1.45 -2.27
CA VAL A 94 -17.94 0.00 -2.13
C VAL A 94 -18.88 -0.34 -0.98
N LYS A 95 -19.99 -1.06 -1.28
CA LYS A 95 -21.08 -1.35 -0.35
C LYS A 95 -20.62 -2.21 0.84
N ASP A 96 -19.90 -3.29 0.57
CA ASP A 96 -19.38 -4.21 1.58
C ASP A 96 -17.87 -4.48 1.36
N LYS A 97 -17.06 -3.68 2.02
CA LYS A 97 -15.60 -3.75 1.95
C LYS A 97 -15.04 -5.02 2.58
N LYS A 98 -15.75 -5.54 3.59
CA LYS A 98 -15.35 -6.78 4.28
C LYS A 98 -15.47 -7.97 3.33
N SER A 99 -16.59 -8.08 2.60
CA SER A 99 -16.78 -9.13 1.60
C SER A 99 -15.78 -9.02 0.44
N CYS A 100 -15.38 -7.79 0.05
CA CYS A 100 -14.29 -7.59 -0.91
C CYS A 100 -12.96 -8.16 -0.40
N LEU A 101 -12.57 -7.82 0.83
CA LEU A 101 -11.32 -8.34 1.43
C LEU A 101 -11.36 -9.86 1.60
N GLU A 102 -12.51 -10.42 1.98
CA GLU A 102 -12.68 -11.89 2.09
C GLU A 102 -12.58 -12.59 0.73
N ALA A 103 -13.16 -12.01 -0.33
CA ALA A 103 -13.05 -12.54 -1.69
C ALA A 103 -11.62 -12.48 -2.22
N LEU A 104 -10.89 -11.38 -1.95
CA LEU A 104 -9.49 -11.21 -2.33
C LEU A 104 -8.56 -12.23 -1.68
N ARG A 105 -8.91 -12.75 -0.51
CA ARG A 105 -8.08 -13.72 0.23
C ARG A 105 -7.65 -14.92 -0.63
N ILE A 106 -8.56 -15.49 -1.40
CA ILE A 106 -8.26 -16.68 -2.25
C ILE A 106 -7.23 -16.30 -3.31
N PHE A 107 -7.42 -15.19 -3.99
CA PHE A 107 -6.53 -14.73 -5.05
C PHE A 107 -5.15 -14.32 -4.51
N VAL A 108 -5.09 -13.74 -3.30
CA VAL A 108 -3.84 -13.43 -2.59
C VAL A 108 -3.00 -14.70 -2.39
N PHE A 109 -3.61 -15.77 -1.89
CA PHE A 109 -2.88 -17.03 -1.70
C PHE A 109 -2.50 -17.70 -3.03
N ILE A 110 -3.32 -17.60 -4.06
CA ILE A 110 -2.98 -18.09 -5.40
C ILE A 110 -1.73 -17.36 -5.92
N ILE A 111 -1.71 -16.00 -5.87
CA ILE A 111 -0.53 -15.23 -6.31
C ILE A 111 0.70 -15.62 -5.48
N PHE A 112 0.56 -15.75 -4.16
CA PHE A 112 1.66 -16.14 -3.29
C PHE A 112 2.23 -17.51 -3.66
N ILE A 113 1.38 -18.49 -3.92
CA ILE A 113 1.82 -19.84 -4.32
C ILE A 113 2.56 -19.79 -5.67
N LEU A 114 2.06 -19.02 -6.64
CA LEU A 114 2.71 -18.85 -7.93
C LEU A 114 4.07 -18.14 -7.78
N ASP A 115 4.14 -17.08 -6.97
CA ASP A 115 5.37 -16.35 -6.69
C ASP A 115 6.41 -17.20 -5.98
N PHE A 116 6.01 -17.85 -4.89
CA PHE A 116 6.91 -18.69 -4.11
C PHE A 116 7.37 -19.91 -4.91
N GLY A 117 6.46 -20.56 -5.65
CA GLY A 117 6.79 -21.66 -6.56
C GLY A 117 7.81 -21.25 -7.62
N THR A 118 7.63 -20.08 -8.25
CA THR A 118 8.60 -19.53 -9.22
C THR A 118 9.96 -19.29 -8.58
N ASN A 119 10.00 -18.70 -7.37
CA ASN A 119 11.25 -18.45 -6.66
C ASN A 119 11.94 -19.75 -6.23
N LEU A 120 11.20 -20.80 -5.88
CA LEU A 120 11.75 -22.12 -5.61
C LEU A 120 12.34 -22.78 -6.86
N LEU A 121 11.71 -22.62 -8.03
CA LEU A 121 12.26 -23.11 -9.30
C LEU A 121 13.61 -22.44 -9.61
N PHE A 122 13.72 -21.13 -9.44
CA PHE A 122 15.00 -20.43 -9.58
C PHE A 122 16.05 -20.91 -8.57
N LEU A 123 15.64 -21.17 -7.34
CA LEU A 123 16.56 -21.66 -6.27
C LEU A 123 17.19 -23.01 -6.66
N VAL A 124 16.45 -23.87 -7.35
CA VAL A 124 16.97 -25.18 -7.83
C VAL A 124 17.57 -25.11 -9.23
N GLY A 125 17.76 -23.90 -9.79
CA GLY A 125 18.43 -23.68 -11.08
C GLY A 125 17.54 -23.91 -12.31
N VAL A 126 16.21 -23.97 -12.13
CA VAL A 126 15.27 -24.16 -13.24
C VAL A 126 14.86 -22.78 -13.77
N ASN A 127 15.13 -22.54 -15.06
CA ASN A 127 14.63 -21.36 -15.75
C ASN A 127 13.14 -21.51 -16.08
N VAL A 128 12.38 -20.46 -15.81
CA VAL A 128 10.94 -20.42 -16.12
C VAL A 128 10.68 -19.54 -17.35
N PRO A 129 9.71 -19.90 -18.21
CA PRO A 129 9.53 -19.21 -19.50
C PRO A 129 8.86 -17.84 -19.38
N TRP A 130 8.28 -17.49 -18.22
CA TRP A 130 7.50 -16.25 -18.03
C TRP A 130 8.26 -15.13 -17.31
N THR A 131 9.46 -15.41 -16.78
CA THR A 131 10.30 -14.40 -16.15
C THR A 131 11.76 -14.85 -16.13
N GLU A 132 12.67 -13.89 -16.10
CA GLU A 132 14.10 -14.13 -16.04
C GLU A 132 14.64 -13.76 -14.66
N LEU A 133 15.68 -14.46 -14.22
CA LEU A 133 16.40 -14.10 -13.01
C LEU A 133 17.26 -12.86 -13.31
N PRO A 134 17.01 -11.74 -12.62
CA PRO A 134 17.80 -10.54 -12.83
C PRO A 134 19.26 -10.75 -12.40
N PRO A 135 20.22 -10.02 -13.00
CA PRO A 135 21.61 -10.08 -12.58
C PRO A 135 21.77 -9.64 -11.12
N VAL A 136 22.81 -10.17 -10.47
CA VAL A 136 23.19 -9.75 -9.13
C VAL A 136 23.56 -8.26 -9.14
N ARG A 137 22.94 -7.48 -8.28
CA ARG A 137 23.25 -6.05 -8.17
C ARG A 137 24.60 -5.84 -7.48
N PRO A 138 25.32 -4.76 -7.82
CA PRO A 138 26.55 -4.41 -7.13
C PRO A 138 26.33 -4.29 -5.61
N GLY A 139 27.15 -5.01 -4.83
CA GLY A 139 27.06 -5.04 -3.37
C GLY A 139 26.04 -6.03 -2.77
N GLU A 140 25.31 -6.77 -3.61
CA GLU A 140 24.43 -7.86 -3.14
C GLU A 140 25.12 -9.22 -3.33
N ALA A 141 24.93 -10.14 -2.37
CA ALA A 141 25.53 -11.47 -2.43
C ALA A 141 24.79 -12.41 -3.37
N LEU A 142 23.49 -12.19 -3.60
CA LEU A 142 22.62 -13.03 -4.40
C LEU A 142 21.70 -12.17 -5.28
N ALA A 143 21.27 -12.70 -6.41
CA ALA A 143 20.22 -12.11 -7.23
C ALA A 143 18.91 -12.07 -6.43
N ARG A 144 18.12 -11.03 -6.63
CA ARG A 144 16.77 -10.95 -6.07
C ARG A 144 15.82 -11.76 -6.93
N PHE A 145 15.20 -12.76 -6.37
CA PHE A 145 14.27 -13.60 -7.10
C PHE A 145 12.98 -12.83 -7.42
N PRO A 146 12.61 -12.77 -8.71
CA PRO A 146 11.61 -11.81 -9.18
C PRO A 146 10.17 -12.24 -8.92
N GLY A 147 9.92 -13.50 -8.53
CA GLY A 147 8.59 -14.07 -8.42
C GLY A 147 7.93 -14.29 -9.79
N PHE A 148 6.65 -14.61 -9.77
CA PHE A 148 5.87 -14.92 -10.97
C PHE A 148 5.77 -13.72 -11.94
N LYS A 149 5.70 -12.49 -11.41
CA LYS A 149 5.54 -11.27 -12.20
C LYS A 149 6.86 -10.66 -12.72
N GLY A 150 8.00 -11.26 -12.44
CA GLY A 150 9.28 -10.70 -12.84
C GLY A 150 9.76 -9.50 -12.03
N ASN A 151 9.16 -9.22 -10.86
CA ASN A 151 9.54 -8.09 -10.03
C ASN A 151 9.56 -8.46 -8.53
N ALA A 152 10.74 -8.44 -7.94
CA ALA A 152 10.97 -8.79 -6.55
C ALA A 152 10.17 -7.95 -5.54
N LEU A 153 9.91 -6.67 -5.85
CA LEU A 153 9.10 -5.81 -4.96
C LEU A 153 7.63 -6.23 -4.94
N TYR A 154 7.09 -6.65 -6.09
CA TYR A 154 5.73 -7.19 -6.15
C TYR A 154 5.63 -8.53 -5.40
N SER A 155 6.61 -9.41 -5.57
CA SER A 155 6.69 -10.66 -4.82
C SER A 155 6.70 -10.41 -3.30
N GLY A 156 7.49 -9.42 -2.85
CA GLY A 156 7.52 -9.01 -1.44
C GLY A 156 6.16 -8.49 -0.93
N SER A 157 5.51 -7.62 -1.69
CA SER A 157 4.21 -7.06 -1.29
C SER A 157 3.11 -8.11 -1.19
N VAL A 158 3.03 -9.01 -2.17
CA VAL A 158 2.08 -10.13 -2.18
C VAL A 158 2.31 -11.07 -1.00
N THR A 159 3.57 -11.38 -0.72
CA THR A 159 3.95 -12.23 0.42
C THR A 159 3.54 -11.58 1.75
N PHE A 160 3.79 -10.27 1.91
CA PHE A 160 3.37 -9.52 3.09
C PHE A 160 1.84 -9.53 3.26
N VAL A 161 1.09 -9.25 2.17
CA VAL A 161 -0.38 -9.29 2.20
C VAL A 161 -0.87 -10.68 2.58
N SER A 162 -0.27 -11.74 2.04
CA SER A 162 -0.58 -13.13 2.39
C SER A 162 -0.34 -13.43 3.87
N ALA A 163 0.74 -12.90 4.45
CA ALA A 163 1.04 -13.02 5.87
C ALA A 163 -0.03 -12.34 6.75
N CYS A 164 -0.53 -11.16 6.36
CA CYS A 164 -1.63 -10.50 7.07
C CYS A 164 -2.89 -11.36 7.09
N TYR A 165 -3.24 -12.00 5.97
CA TYR A 165 -4.37 -12.94 5.92
C TYR A 165 -4.12 -14.19 6.75
N MET A 166 -2.90 -14.76 6.71
CA MET A 166 -2.55 -15.96 7.47
C MET A 166 -2.63 -15.71 8.97
N LEU A 167 -2.10 -14.60 9.48
CA LEU A 167 -2.15 -14.23 10.90
C LEU A 167 -3.58 -14.14 11.44
N ASN A 168 -4.58 -13.86 10.58
CA ASN A 168 -5.99 -13.79 10.99
C ASN A 168 -6.77 -15.11 10.87
N GLN A 169 -6.14 -16.19 10.41
CA GLN A 169 -6.78 -17.50 10.23
C GLN A 169 -6.97 -18.22 11.57
N LYS A 170 -8.23 -18.38 12.01
CA LYS A 170 -8.55 -18.99 13.32
C LYS A 170 -8.67 -20.51 13.29
N LYS A 171 -8.92 -21.09 12.12
CA LYS A 171 -9.30 -22.51 11.97
C LYS A 171 -8.25 -23.35 11.22
N VAL A 172 -7.09 -22.79 10.95
CA VAL A 172 -6.01 -23.51 10.26
C VAL A 172 -5.28 -24.39 11.27
N ASN A 173 -4.92 -25.60 10.85
CA ASN A 173 -4.05 -26.47 11.63
C ASN A 173 -2.74 -25.73 11.96
N LYS A 174 -2.27 -25.86 13.21
CA LYS A 174 -1.04 -25.19 13.68
C LYS A 174 0.16 -25.49 12.78
N LEU A 175 0.31 -26.72 12.32
CA LEU A 175 1.40 -27.11 11.42
C LEU A 175 1.32 -26.33 10.10
N VAL A 176 0.15 -26.30 9.45
CA VAL A 176 -0.08 -25.55 8.20
C VAL A 176 0.15 -24.05 8.40
N PHE A 177 -0.24 -23.52 9.56
CA PHE A 177 -0.01 -22.12 9.92
C PHE A 177 1.48 -21.79 9.99
N TYR A 178 2.28 -22.59 10.73
CA TYR A 178 3.72 -22.33 10.86
C TYR A 178 4.48 -22.59 9.56
N ILE A 179 4.14 -23.63 8.81
CA ILE A 179 4.74 -23.87 7.48
C ILE A 179 4.42 -22.70 6.55
N GLY A 180 3.18 -22.22 6.54
CA GLY A 180 2.78 -21.07 5.71
C GLY A 180 3.57 -19.81 6.07
N LEU A 181 3.70 -19.47 7.35
CA LEU A 181 4.51 -18.31 7.77
C LEU A 181 6.00 -18.49 7.44
N ALA A 182 6.55 -19.68 7.65
CA ALA A 182 7.95 -19.98 7.29
C ALA A 182 8.18 -19.82 5.78
N SER A 183 7.27 -20.31 4.94
CA SER A 183 7.33 -20.15 3.49
C SER A 183 7.27 -18.66 3.08
N MET A 184 6.47 -17.85 3.78
CA MET A 184 6.38 -16.41 3.52
C MET A 184 7.69 -15.69 3.91
N VAL A 185 8.27 -16.00 5.07
CA VAL A 185 9.59 -15.47 5.47
C VAL A 185 10.67 -15.89 4.46
N CYS A 186 10.67 -17.15 4.04
CA CYS A 186 11.58 -17.66 3.03
C CYS A 186 11.43 -16.87 1.71
N ASN A 187 10.21 -16.65 1.23
CA ASN A 187 9.97 -15.91 0.00
C ASN A 187 10.41 -14.45 0.09
N LEU A 188 10.24 -13.79 1.25
CA LEU A 188 10.74 -12.42 1.46
C LEU A 188 12.27 -12.34 1.41
N ILE A 189 12.97 -13.38 1.92
CA ILE A 189 14.42 -13.48 1.86
C ILE A 189 14.87 -13.72 0.41
N LEU A 190 14.28 -14.69 -0.29
CA LEU A 190 14.61 -15.02 -1.68
C LEU A 190 14.40 -13.84 -2.62
N SER A 191 13.30 -13.09 -2.44
CA SER A 191 13.04 -11.88 -3.23
C SER A 191 13.89 -10.68 -2.82
N GLY A 192 14.70 -10.77 -1.76
CA GLY A 192 15.47 -9.64 -1.25
C GLY A 192 14.60 -8.46 -0.79
N SER A 193 13.35 -8.75 -0.43
CA SER A 193 12.36 -7.74 -0.06
C SER A 193 12.42 -7.41 1.43
N TYR A 194 13.59 -7.03 1.91
CA TYR A 194 13.86 -6.79 3.34
C TYR A 194 12.93 -5.76 3.98
N ARG A 195 12.47 -4.77 3.22
CA ARG A 195 11.50 -3.79 3.74
C ARG A 195 10.18 -4.48 4.15
N TYR A 196 9.66 -5.42 3.36
CA TYR A 196 8.45 -6.17 3.71
C TYR A 196 8.70 -7.19 4.82
N LEU A 197 9.94 -7.67 4.97
CA LEU A 197 10.32 -8.48 6.13
C LEU A 197 10.23 -7.65 7.42
N ILE A 198 10.75 -6.42 7.42
CA ILE A 198 10.68 -5.51 8.57
C ILE A 198 9.23 -5.11 8.86
N ILE A 199 8.47 -4.71 7.84
CA ILE A 199 7.06 -4.36 7.98
C ILE A 199 6.26 -5.56 8.51
N GLY A 200 6.51 -6.76 7.99
CA GLY A 200 5.89 -8.00 8.45
C GLY A 200 6.25 -8.33 9.90
N ALA A 201 7.49 -8.10 10.31
CA ALA A 201 7.92 -8.25 11.70
C ALA A 201 7.20 -7.27 12.63
N VAL A 202 7.02 -6.01 12.24
CA VAL A 202 6.25 -5.00 13.00
C VAL A 202 4.80 -5.47 13.16
N VAL A 203 4.14 -5.87 12.08
CA VAL A 203 2.75 -6.34 12.11
C VAL A 203 2.62 -7.61 12.96
N ALA A 204 3.55 -8.57 12.84
CA ALA A 204 3.57 -9.78 13.65
C ALA A 204 3.78 -9.47 15.14
N THR A 205 4.70 -8.54 15.46
CA THR A 205 4.93 -8.09 16.85
C THR A 205 3.67 -7.47 17.44
N MET A 206 2.99 -6.59 16.69
CA MET A 206 1.71 -6.02 17.11
C MET A 206 0.66 -7.09 17.35
N TYR A 207 0.63 -8.14 16.53
CA TYR A 207 -0.28 -9.27 16.67
C TYR A 207 0.03 -10.09 17.93
N TYR A 208 1.25 -10.60 18.08
CA TYR A 208 1.64 -11.50 19.17
C TYR A 208 1.63 -10.80 20.54
N LEU A 209 2.17 -9.59 20.63
CA LEU A 209 2.18 -8.79 21.87
C LEU A 209 0.86 -8.06 22.13
N ARG A 210 -0.13 -8.20 21.23
CA ARG A 210 -1.47 -7.57 21.33
C ARG A 210 -1.41 -6.06 21.53
N LEU A 211 -0.39 -5.39 20.97
CA LEU A 211 -0.19 -3.94 21.11
C LEU A 211 -1.35 -3.13 20.53
N TYR A 212 -2.09 -3.70 19.57
CA TYR A 212 -3.32 -3.12 19.01
C TYR A 212 -4.45 -2.88 20.05
N ARG A 213 -4.34 -3.44 21.27
CA ARG A 213 -5.32 -3.23 22.32
C ARG A 213 -5.19 -1.86 23.00
N SER A 214 -4.03 -1.26 22.97
CA SER A 214 -3.75 0.08 23.47
C SER A 214 -3.48 1.04 22.32
N LYS A 215 -4.24 2.13 22.23
CA LYS A 215 -4.06 3.17 21.22
C LYS A 215 -2.65 3.76 21.26
N ILE A 216 -2.14 4.04 22.46
CA ILE A 216 -0.80 4.61 22.66
C ILE A 216 0.27 3.63 22.18
N MET A 217 0.16 2.35 22.59
CA MET A 217 1.11 1.32 22.16
C MET A 217 1.07 1.11 20.65
N MET A 218 -0.10 1.09 20.05
CA MET A 218 -0.26 0.92 18.60
C MET A 218 0.36 2.09 17.82
N VAL A 219 0.02 3.32 18.15
CA VAL A 219 0.59 4.51 17.50
C VAL A 219 2.08 4.64 17.80
N GLY A 220 2.49 4.38 19.05
CA GLY A 220 3.91 4.39 19.43
C GLY A 220 4.73 3.38 18.64
N THR A 221 4.25 2.13 18.50
CA THR A 221 4.92 1.12 17.69
C THR A 221 4.97 1.51 16.22
N TYR A 222 3.89 2.09 15.66
CA TYR A 222 3.84 2.58 14.30
C TYR A 222 4.89 3.66 14.04
N VAL A 223 4.93 4.70 14.88
CA VAL A 223 5.90 5.82 14.77
C VAL A 223 7.32 5.31 14.98
N SER A 224 7.55 4.48 16.00
CA SER A 224 8.89 3.89 16.25
C SER A 224 9.37 3.07 15.07
N SER A 225 8.48 2.35 14.38
CA SER A 225 8.84 1.58 13.19
C SER A 225 9.32 2.48 12.05
N ILE A 226 8.68 3.63 11.83
CA ILE A 226 9.13 4.62 10.83
C ILE A 226 10.54 5.09 11.18
N ILE A 227 10.77 5.47 12.44
CA ILE A 227 12.07 5.96 12.89
C ILE A 227 13.15 4.89 12.75
N VAL A 228 12.87 3.66 13.21
CA VAL A 228 13.83 2.54 13.17
C VAL A 228 14.27 2.24 11.74
N VAL A 229 13.34 2.17 10.78
CA VAL A 229 13.71 1.88 9.40
C VAL A 229 14.40 3.05 8.73
N PHE A 230 14.00 4.28 9.02
CA PHE A 230 14.72 5.46 8.55
C PHE A 230 16.17 5.44 9.06
N MET A 231 16.38 5.22 10.35
CA MET A 231 17.71 5.11 10.95
C MET A 231 18.50 3.92 10.38
N ALA A 232 17.87 2.76 10.20
CA ALA A 232 18.52 1.61 9.57
C ALA A 232 18.97 1.89 8.14
N THR A 233 18.16 2.62 7.36
CA THR A 233 18.51 3.04 6.00
C THR A 233 19.70 3.99 6.00
N LEU A 234 19.74 4.96 6.94
CA LEU A 234 20.87 5.87 7.10
C LEU A 234 22.16 5.14 7.51
N VAL A 235 22.08 4.22 8.46
CA VAL A 235 23.28 3.48 8.93
C VAL A 235 23.83 2.58 7.82
N THR A 236 22.96 1.93 7.06
CA THR A 236 23.36 1.00 5.99
C THR A 236 23.70 1.68 4.66
N MET A 237 23.55 3.01 4.55
CA MET A 237 23.85 3.72 3.30
C MET A 237 25.33 3.60 2.89
N PHE A 238 26.27 3.47 3.86
CA PHE A 238 27.70 3.34 3.57
C PHE A 238 28.10 1.95 3.09
N SER A 239 27.29 0.94 3.36
CA SER A 239 27.55 -0.47 2.97
C SER A 239 26.65 -0.95 1.82
N ASN A 240 25.61 -0.20 1.47
CA ASN A 240 24.63 -0.60 0.46
C ASN A 240 24.36 0.56 -0.51
N LEU A 241 24.77 0.41 -1.76
CA LEU A 241 24.64 1.42 -2.81
C LEU A 241 23.17 1.83 -3.06
N SER A 242 22.23 0.89 -2.98
CA SER A 242 20.80 1.18 -3.14
C SER A 242 20.28 2.08 -2.02
N ASN A 243 20.73 1.88 -0.77
CA ASN A 243 20.35 2.73 0.35
C ASN A 243 21.05 4.10 0.28
N PHE A 244 22.30 4.14 -0.20
CA PHE A 244 22.98 5.41 -0.48
C PHE A 244 22.20 6.26 -1.48
N TYR A 245 21.76 5.67 -2.61
CA TYR A 245 20.95 6.37 -3.62
C TYR A 245 19.62 6.84 -3.05
N ARG A 246 18.94 6.00 -2.26
CA ARG A 246 17.68 6.37 -1.63
C ARG A 246 17.83 7.55 -0.68
N VAL A 247 18.83 7.53 0.19
CA VAL A 247 19.10 8.63 1.13
C VAL A 247 19.42 9.92 0.38
N PHE A 248 20.25 9.84 -0.66
CA PHE A 248 20.58 11.01 -1.51
C PHE A 248 19.33 11.60 -2.17
N ILE A 249 18.47 10.76 -2.73
CA ILE A 249 17.20 11.16 -3.35
C ILE A 249 16.28 11.82 -2.31
N TRP A 250 16.13 11.22 -1.13
CA TRP A 250 15.31 11.78 -0.05
C TRP A 250 15.77 13.17 0.37
N PHE A 251 17.07 13.37 0.60
CA PHE A 251 17.62 14.69 0.95
C PHE A 251 17.40 15.72 -0.15
N HIS A 252 17.54 15.32 -1.43
CA HIS A 252 17.23 16.20 -2.55
C HIS A 252 15.77 16.67 -2.51
N PHE A 253 14.80 15.75 -2.43
CA PHE A 253 13.39 16.12 -2.42
C PHE A 253 12.98 16.88 -1.16
N ILE A 254 13.52 16.56 0.01
CA ILE A 254 13.29 17.34 1.23
C ILE A 254 13.79 18.79 1.05
N LYS A 255 14.93 18.98 0.42
CA LYS A 255 15.48 20.32 0.12
C LYS A 255 14.59 21.07 -0.90
N GLU A 256 14.10 20.39 -1.93
CA GLU A 256 13.19 20.98 -2.91
C GLU A 256 11.84 21.35 -2.26
N ILE A 257 11.26 20.48 -1.43
CA ILE A 257 10.06 20.82 -0.63
C ILE A 257 10.30 22.05 0.24
N GLY A 258 11.51 22.21 0.79
CA GLY A 258 11.87 23.36 1.62
C GLY A 258 11.94 24.69 0.86
N LYS A 259 12.07 24.69 -0.49
CA LYS A 259 12.04 25.90 -1.30
C LYS A 259 10.63 26.47 -1.47
N ASP A 260 9.65 25.56 -1.75
CA ASP A 260 8.24 25.91 -1.94
C ASP A 260 7.34 25.02 -1.06
N PRO A 261 7.39 25.21 0.28
CA PRO A 261 6.80 24.25 1.21
C PRO A 261 5.26 24.23 1.22
N TRP A 262 4.62 25.31 0.77
CA TRP A 262 3.19 25.49 1.00
C TRP A 262 2.30 24.87 -0.07
N ILE A 263 2.66 25.02 -1.34
CA ILE A 263 1.81 24.64 -2.48
C ILE A 263 2.41 23.45 -3.26
N GLY A 264 3.74 23.24 -3.17
CA GLY A 264 4.43 22.20 -3.92
C GLY A 264 4.53 22.51 -5.42
N HIS A 265 4.61 21.46 -6.25
CA HIS A 265 4.93 21.56 -7.69
C HIS A 265 3.82 21.00 -8.61
N GLY A 266 2.64 20.68 -8.05
CA GLY A 266 1.51 20.13 -8.79
C GLY A 266 1.62 18.63 -9.09
N PHE A 267 0.93 18.18 -10.13
CA PHE A 267 1.02 16.79 -10.57
C PHE A 267 2.40 16.49 -11.11
N PHE A 268 3.28 16.10 -10.20
CA PHE A 268 4.67 15.87 -10.48
C PHE A 268 4.87 14.65 -11.39
N ASN A 269 5.80 14.81 -12.33
CA ASN A 269 6.16 13.79 -13.29
C ASN A 269 7.05 12.71 -12.68
N ILE A 270 6.57 11.51 -12.61
CA ILE A 270 7.44 10.33 -12.61
C ILE A 270 7.69 10.00 -14.09
N HIS A 271 8.74 10.57 -14.66
CA HIS A 271 9.19 10.19 -15.99
C HIS A 271 9.95 8.86 -15.88
N LEU A 272 9.26 7.78 -16.17
CA LEU A 272 9.91 6.53 -16.56
C LEU A 272 10.10 6.58 -18.08
N ASP A 273 11.17 7.18 -18.54
CA ASP A 273 11.59 7.03 -19.92
C ASP A 273 12.21 5.63 -20.05
N GLU A 274 11.59 4.75 -20.83
CA GLU A 274 12.01 3.34 -20.96
C GLU A 274 13.46 3.17 -21.41
N ASN A 275 14.07 4.22 -21.96
CA ASN A 275 15.44 4.25 -22.45
C ASN A 275 16.46 4.89 -21.49
N GLN A 276 16.07 5.23 -20.26
CA GLN A 276 16.98 5.92 -19.34
C GLN A 276 17.71 4.96 -18.40
N ASP A 277 19.00 5.20 -18.28
CA ASP A 277 19.86 4.50 -17.35
C ASP A 277 19.56 4.90 -15.89
N PHE A 278 18.84 4.02 -15.16
CA PHE A 278 18.56 4.18 -13.73
C PHE A 278 19.78 3.90 -12.83
N SER A 279 20.98 3.89 -13.42
CA SER A 279 22.22 3.54 -12.71
C SER A 279 22.70 4.62 -11.73
N THR A 280 22.23 5.86 -11.87
CA THR A 280 22.73 6.98 -11.04
C THR A 280 21.59 7.72 -10.31
N PRO A 281 21.84 8.27 -9.10
CA PRO A 281 20.86 9.09 -8.38
C PRO A 281 20.38 10.29 -9.18
N SER A 282 21.26 10.89 -9.98
CA SER A 282 20.94 12.06 -10.82
C SER A 282 19.85 11.73 -11.85
N HIS A 283 19.88 10.54 -12.46
CA HIS A 283 18.85 10.09 -13.39
C HIS A 283 17.52 9.82 -12.69
N LEU A 284 17.53 9.19 -11.50
CA LEU A 284 16.32 8.97 -10.71
C LEU A 284 15.65 10.30 -10.32
N ILE A 285 16.44 11.30 -9.90
CA ILE A 285 15.95 12.63 -9.56
C ILE A 285 15.40 13.33 -10.80
N ALA A 286 16.10 13.30 -11.93
CA ALA A 286 15.65 13.91 -13.19
C ALA A 286 14.31 13.33 -13.66
N ASN A 287 14.08 12.04 -13.36
CA ASN A 287 12.85 11.31 -13.68
C ASN A 287 11.78 11.41 -12.59
N GLY A 288 12.06 12.16 -11.52
CA GLY A 288 11.11 12.39 -10.45
C GLY A 288 10.83 11.19 -9.55
N VAL A 289 11.72 10.22 -9.52
CA VAL A 289 11.59 9.05 -8.63
C VAL A 289 11.99 9.45 -7.22
N THR A 290 11.00 9.61 -6.33
CA THR A 290 11.23 10.02 -4.94
C THR A 290 11.64 8.89 -4.01
N GLU A 291 11.48 7.64 -4.43
CA GLU A 291 11.65 6.44 -3.59
C GLU A 291 10.81 6.47 -2.29
N SER A 292 9.75 7.32 -2.24
CA SER A 292 8.81 7.44 -1.12
C SER A 292 7.53 8.14 -1.56
N CYS A 293 6.37 7.51 -1.38
CA CYS A 293 5.08 8.15 -1.67
C CYS A 293 4.82 9.38 -0.80
N ILE A 294 5.32 9.38 0.43
CA ILE A 294 5.20 10.53 1.35
C ILE A 294 5.93 11.74 0.78
N LEU A 295 7.14 11.55 0.28
CA LEU A 295 7.89 12.63 -0.38
C LEU A 295 7.24 13.05 -1.70
N THR A 296 6.68 12.10 -2.47
CA THR A 296 5.89 12.43 -3.68
C THR A 296 4.73 13.36 -3.35
N ILE A 297 3.96 13.07 -2.30
CA ILE A 297 2.84 13.92 -1.86
C ILE A 297 3.35 15.30 -1.43
N GLY A 298 4.40 15.33 -0.58
CA GLY A 298 4.95 16.59 -0.08
C GLY A 298 5.53 17.48 -1.19
N TYR A 299 6.23 16.88 -2.14
CA TYR A 299 6.80 17.59 -3.29
C TYR A 299 5.70 18.07 -4.25
N SER A 300 4.72 17.22 -4.55
CA SER A 300 3.64 17.56 -5.48
C SER A 300 2.68 18.61 -4.94
N PHE A 301 2.28 18.50 -3.67
CA PHE A 301 1.16 19.26 -3.14
C PHE A 301 1.49 20.13 -1.92
N GLY A 302 2.74 20.13 -1.48
CA GLY A 302 3.21 20.90 -0.34
C GLY A 302 2.95 20.25 1.02
N VAL A 303 3.54 20.85 2.05
CA VAL A 303 3.54 20.34 3.43
C VAL A 303 2.14 20.34 4.05
N ILE A 304 1.30 21.32 3.74
CA ILE A 304 -0.07 21.39 4.28
C ILE A 304 -0.88 20.16 3.86
N VAL A 305 -0.87 19.83 2.57
CA VAL A 305 -1.59 18.67 2.03
C VAL A 305 -1.00 17.36 2.58
N LEU A 306 0.33 17.27 2.70
CA LEU A 306 1.01 16.15 3.35
C LEU A 306 0.56 15.98 4.80
N LEU A 307 0.44 17.07 5.58
CA LEU A 307 -0.04 17.00 6.96
C LEU A 307 -1.47 16.45 7.05
N PHE A 308 -2.39 16.86 6.17
CA PHE A 308 -3.74 16.26 6.14
C PHE A 308 -3.68 14.75 5.87
N PHE A 309 -2.80 14.31 4.98
CA PHE A 309 -2.61 12.89 4.72
C PHE A 309 -2.10 12.13 5.96
N LEU A 310 -1.03 12.62 6.60
CA LEU A 310 -0.45 12.01 7.80
C LEU A 310 -1.44 12.01 8.99
N VAL A 311 -2.14 13.13 9.21
CA VAL A 311 -3.18 13.23 10.26
C VAL A 311 -4.30 12.24 9.99
N SER A 312 -4.68 12.01 8.73
CA SER A 312 -5.72 11.04 8.40
C SER A 312 -5.29 9.58 8.71
N ILE A 313 -4.02 9.24 8.53
CA ILE A 313 -3.45 7.94 8.95
C ILE A 313 -3.53 7.80 10.48
N VAL A 314 -2.98 8.78 11.21
CA VAL A 314 -2.97 8.75 12.68
C VAL A 314 -4.40 8.70 13.25
N LYS A 315 -5.32 9.52 12.72
CA LYS A 315 -6.72 9.50 13.14
C LYS A 315 -7.38 8.15 12.91
N THR A 316 -7.08 7.47 11.80
CA THR A 316 -7.59 6.13 11.53
C THR A 316 -7.06 5.11 12.55
N LEU A 317 -5.77 5.17 12.91
CA LEU A 317 -5.20 4.34 13.97
C LEU A 317 -5.86 4.63 15.32
N LEU A 318 -6.03 5.89 15.69
CA LEU A 318 -6.65 6.28 16.97
C LEU A 318 -8.14 5.90 17.07
N ARG A 319 -8.86 5.87 15.95
CA ARG A 319 -10.25 5.41 15.87
C ARG A 319 -10.40 3.91 15.93
N TYR A 320 -9.36 3.16 15.59
CA TYR A 320 -9.39 1.72 15.70
C TYR A 320 -9.59 1.35 17.19
N LYS A 321 -10.81 0.99 17.55
CA LYS A 321 -11.09 0.36 18.86
C LYS A 321 -10.77 -1.12 18.71
N ALA A 322 -9.80 -1.56 19.48
CA ALA A 322 -9.38 -2.94 19.49
C ALA A 322 -10.57 -3.84 19.81
N TYR A 323 -11.11 -4.52 18.81
CA TYR A 323 -11.81 -5.74 19.11
C TYR A 323 -10.87 -6.65 19.89
N ARG A 324 -11.40 -7.56 20.69
CA ARG A 324 -10.62 -8.58 21.38
C ARG A 324 -9.69 -9.39 20.47
N ARG A 325 -9.68 -9.11 19.16
CA ARG A 325 -8.97 -9.87 18.12
C ARG A 325 -8.37 -8.93 17.07
N TYR A 326 -7.15 -9.23 16.65
CA TYR A 326 -6.49 -8.62 15.50
C TYR A 326 -7.30 -8.88 14.22
N SER A 327 -7.36 -7.92 13.34
CA SER A 327 -8.09 -8.01 12.07
C SER A 327 -7.15 -7.84 10.87
N VAL A 328 -7.53 -8.44 9.74
CA VAL A 328 -6.75 -8.35 8.48
C VAL A 328 -6.61 -6.90 8.05
N GLU A 329 -7.72 -6.13 8.12
CA GLU A 329 -7.74 -4.73 7.72
C GLU A 329 -6.74 -3.88 8.52
N LEU A 330 -6.54 -4.15 9.79
CA LEU A 330 -5.54 -3.44 10.59
C LEU A 330 -4.11 -3.77 10.13
N GLY A 331 -3.83 -5.05 9.91
CA GLY A 331 -2.51 -5.48 9.42
C GLY A 331 -2.18 -4.91 8.05
N LEU A 332 -3.13 -4.95 7.13
CA LEU A 332 -3.00 -4.37 5.79
C LEU A 332 -2.82 -2.84 5.88
N PHE A 333 -3.64 -2.16 6.68
CA PHE A 333 -3.55 -0.72 6.84
C PHE A 333 -2.19 -0.29 7.41
N ILE A 334 -1.77 -0.88 8.53
CA ILE A 334 -0.48 -0.55 9.15
C ILE A 334 0.68 -0.85 8.20
N GLY A 335 0.72 -2.05 7.64
CA GLY A 335 1.85 -2.45 6.81
C GLY A 335 1.93 -1.69 5.50
N LEU A 336 0.81 -1.48 4.80
CA LEU A 336 0.82 -0.76 3.54
C LEU A 336 1.00 0.75 3.72
N THR A 337 0.55 1.35 4.85
CA THR A 337 0.89 2.75 5.16
C THR A 337 2.36 2.91 5.54
N LEU A 338 2.97 1.94 6.25
CA LEU A 338 4.41 1.93 6.47
C LEU A 338 5.18 1.85 5.14
N ASP A 339 4.71 1.03 4.19
CA ASP A 339 5.34 0.91 2.87
C ASP A 339 5.36 2.23 2.09
N LEU A 340 4.39 3.14 2.30
CA LEU A 340 4.37 4.47 1.68
C LEU A 340 5.58 5.35 2.04
N PHE A 341 6.21 5.10 3.20
CA PHE A 341 7.40 5.84 3.61
C PHE A 341 8.66 5.39 2.86
N TRP A 342 8.71 4.14 2.38
CA TRP A 342 9.90 3.54 1.77
C TRP A 342 9.72 3.05 0.34
N GLY A 343 8.58 3.33 -0.29
CA GLY A 343 8.33 2.82 -1.61
C GLY A 343 7.19 3.49 -2.34
N GLY A 344 6.93 2.98 -3.52
CA GLY A 344 5.89 3.43 -4.44
C GLY A 344 4.63 2.58 -4.38
N SER A 345 3.96 2.45 -3.23
CA SER A 345 2.73 1.63 -3.14
C SER A 345 1.58 2.14 -4.00
N PHE A 346 1.63 3.41 -4.44
CA PHE A 346 0.64 3.97 -5.37
C PHE A 346 0.77 3.38 -6.78
N ASP A 347 1.96 2.91 -7.15
CA ASP A 347 2.23 2.35 -8.48
C ASP A 347 1.56 0.99 -8.67
N ASN A 348 1.22 0.32 -7.58
CA ASN A 348 0.59 -0.98 -7.61
C ASN A 348 -0.89 -0.87 -7.25
N THR A 349 -1.75 -0.89 -8.28
CA THR A 349 -3.22 -0.84 -8.14
C THR A 349 -3.76 -1.82 -7.10
N TYR A 350 -3.22 -3.04 -7.06
CA TYR A 350 -3.66 -4.10 -6.16
C TYR A 350 -3.38 -3.78 -4.69
N THR A 351 -2.14 -3.42 -4.35
CA THR A 351 -1.77 -3.09 -2.96
C THR A 351 -2.42 -1.80 -2.51
N PHE A 352 -2.55 -0.83 -3.41
CA PHE A 352 -3.22 0.43 -3.11
C PHE A 352 -4.73 0.25 -2.90
N ALA A 353 -5.40 -0.58 -3.70
CA ALA A 353 -6.80 -0.92 -3.47
C ALA A 353 -7.01 -1.63 -2.11
N LEU A 354 -6.12 -2.55 -1.73
CA LEU A 354 -6.16 -3.21 -0.41
C LEU A 354 -5.98 -2.21 0.74
N LEU A 355 -5.05 -1.27 0.60
CA LEU A 355 -4.86 -0.19 1.56
C LEU A 355 -6.14 0.62 1.75
N LEU A 356 -6.73 1.10 0.65
CA LEU A 356 -7.94 1.93 0.69
C LEU A 356 -9.16 1.18 1.24
N LEU A 357 -9.38 -0.06 0.82
CA LEU A 357 -10.46 -0.89 1.36
C LEU A 357 -10.31 -1.08 2.88
N SER A 358 -9.10 -1.34 3.34
CA SER A 358 -8.79 -1.49 4.77
C SER A 358 -9.01 -0.18 5.52
N TRP A 359 -8.54 0.93 4.96
CA TRP A 359 -8.71 2.28 5.52
C TRP A 359 -10.18 2.66 5.72
N TYR A 360 -10.97 2.49 4.66
CA TYR A 360 -12.40 2.83 4.73
C TYR A 360 -13.18 1.87 5.63
N LEU A 361 -12.84 0.58 5.66
CA LEU A 361 -13.47 -0.39 6.54
C LEU A 361 -13.23 -0.08 8.03
N ILE A 362 -12.00 0.29 8.40
CA ILE A 362 -11.66 0.68 9.77
C ILE A 362 -12.49 1.89 10.20
N ASN A 363 -12.53 2.95 9.39
CA ASN A 363 -13.27 4.17 9.72
C ASN A 363 -14.79 3.93 9.73
N GLU A 364 -15.33 3.17 8.78
CA GLU A 364 -16.75 2.80 8.75
C GLU A 364 -17.16 2.03 10.01
N THR A 365 -16.33 1.08 10.42
CA THR A 365 -16.59 0.26 11.61
C THR A 365 -16.51 1.08 12.89
N ALA A 366 -15.57 2.02 12.98
CA ALA A 366 -15.42 2.91 14.13
C ALA A 366 -16.63 3.83 14.28
N CYS A 367 -17.06 4.51 13.20
CA CYS A 367 -18.19 5.44 13.25
C CYS A 367 -19.54 4.75 13.52
N LYS A 368 -19.76 3.55 12.99
CA LYS A 368 -20.99 2.78 13.29
C LYS A 368 -21.13 2.47 14.79
N ARG A 369 -20.03 2.36 15.49
CA ARG A 369 -20.04 2.11 16.94
C ARG A 369 -20.24 3.36 17.74
N GLU A 370 -19.54 4.44 17.37
CA GLU A 370 -19.74 5.74 18.00
C GLU A 370 -21.25 6.08 18.01
N LEU A 371 -21.93 5.87 16.87
CA LEU A 371 -23.37 6.07 16.74
C LEU A 371 -24.21 5.14 17.64
N ASN A 372 -23.82 3.87 17.82
CA ASN A 372 -24.56 2.93 18.64
C ASN A 372 -24.33 3.17 20.15
N GLU A 373 -23.14 3.62 20.54
CA GLU A 373 -22.82 4.00 21.91
C GLU A 373 -23.67 5.25 22.31
N ASP A 374 -23.75 6.27 21.44
CA ASP A 374 -24.55 7.48 21.67
C ASP A 374 -26.06 7.18 21.82
N ILE A 375 -26.61 6.20 21.09
CA ILE A 375 -28.01 5.79 21.20
C ILE A 375 -28.27 5.07 22.54
N HIS A 376 -27.32 4.29 23.03
CA HIS A 376 -27.46 3.59 24.31
C HIS A 376 -27.40 4.55 25.49
N ASP A 377 -26.47 5.53 25.46
CA ASP A 377 -26.34 6.50 26.55
C ASP A 377 -27.58 7.41 26.65
N ASN A 378 -28.14 7.82 25.50
CA ASN A 378 -29.39 8.62 25.49
C ASN A 378 -30.64 7.82 25.95
N ASN A 379 -30.64 6.49 25.89
CA ASN A 379 -31.76 5.66 26.42
C ASN A 379 -31.62 5.29 27.88
N THR A 380 -30.49 5.56 28.53
CA THR A 380 -30.27 5.34 29.95
C THR A 380 -30.57 6.57 30.82
N ASP A 381 -30.75 7.73 30.18
CA ASP A 381 -31.06 9.00 30.84
C ASP A 381 -32.58 9.31 30.83
N VAL A 382 -33.44 8.39 30.42
CA VAL A 382 -34.92 8.44 30.49
C VAL A 382 -35.43 7.40 31.49
#